data_e4589683e25f57025117d98c7d0d31f3
#
_entry.id   e4589683e25f57025117d98c7d0d31f3
#
_cell.length_a   1.000
_cell.length_b   1.000
_cell.length_c   1.000
_cell.angle_alpha   90.00
_cell.angle_beta   90.00
_cell.angle_gamma   90.00
#
_symmetry.space_group_name_H-M   'P 1'
#
loop_
_entity.id
_entity.type
_entity.pdbx_description
1 polymer ?
#
loop_
_entity_poly.entity_id
_entity_poly.type
_entity_poly.pdbx_seq_one_letter_code
_entity_poly.pdbx_strand_id
1 'polypeptide(L)'
;MDKEQIHDEVSLSLRNEMESVWDINRRYWYPLNECKRSDLIAFNADYIEDDKSKHEFILTVLKEHGIEQIYEFLETGETYRIQISDLHPFYGYYGAIGGEGFWCSDKMDWIIYASHEGTITFGGEWLVSKLKSVWIDWRNHVDWDSKN
;
A
#
# COMPACT_ATOMS: atom_id res chain seq x y z
N MET A 1 0.67 19.49 -7.63
CA MET A 1 0.41 18.32 -6.78
C MET A 1 -0.56 18.69 -5.67
N ASP A 2 -1.74 18.15 -5.75
CA ASP A 2 -2.84 18.60 -4.89
C ASP A 2 -3.10 17.64 -3.74
N LYS A 3 -2.14 17.57 -2.82
CA LYS A 3 -2.34 16.81 -1.59
C LYS A 3 -3.19 17.63 -0.64
N GLU A 4 -4.22 17.00 -0.12
CA GLU A 4 -5.06 17.61 0.91
C GLU A 4 -4.79 16.89 2.23
N GLN A 5 -4.26 17.61 3.20
CA GLN A 5 -4.02 17.01 4.52
C GLN A 5 -5.34 16.84 5.26
N ILE A 6 -5.53 15.66 5.83
CA ILE A 6 -6.69 15.33 6.65
C ILE A 6 -6.25 15.44 8.10
N HIS A 7 -6.97 16.24 8.90
CA HIS A 7 -6.55 16.58 10.25
C HIS A 7 -7.41 15.93 11.33
N ASP A 8 -6.85 15.89 12.52
CA ASP A 8 -7.54 15.67 13.80
C ASP A 8 -8.37 14.38 13.86
N GLU A 9 -9.64 14.51 14.24
CA GLU A 9 -10.53 13.38 14.47
C GLU A 9 -10.79 12.57 13.21
N VAL A 10 -10.87 13.22 12.06
CA VAL A 10 -11.12 12.53 10.79
C VAL A 10 -9.93 11.65 10.44
N SER A 11 -8.72 12.17 10.58
CA SER A 11 -7.49 11.41 10.35
C SER A 11 -7.40 10.20 11.27
N LEU A 12 -7.67 10.41 12.56
CA LEU A 12 -7.63 9.34 13.56
C LEU A 12 -8.67 8.26 13.25
N SER A 13 -9.89 8.68 12.89
CA SER A 13 -10.97 7.75 12.58
C SER A 13 -10.63 6.88 11.35
N LEU A 14 -10.10 7.50 10.29
CA LEU A 14 -9.70 6.77 9.08
C LEU A 14 -8.57 5.80 9.37
N ARG A 15 -7.59 6.23 10.16
CA ARG A 15 -6.44 5.38 10.51
C ARG A 15 -6.90 4.19 11.34
N ASN A 16 -7.79 4.41 12.31
CA ASN A 16 -8.33 3.33 13.13
C ASN A 16 -9.13 2.34 12.29
N GLU A 17 -9.91 2.83 11.34
CA GLU A 17 -10.67 1.97 10.44
C GLU A 17 -9.74 1.12 9.57
N MET A 18 -8.71 1.73 9.00
CA MET A 18 -7.73 1.01 8.19
C MET A 18 -7.05 -0.09 9.00
N GLU A 19 -6.61 0.24 10.22
CA GLU A 19 -5.93 -0.73 11.07
C GLU A 19 -6.84 -1.87 11.47
N SER A 20 -8.12 -1.59 11.68
CA SER A 20 -9.09 -2.61 12.03
C SER A 20 -9.41 -3.53 10.85
N VAL A 21 -9.67 -2.97 9.69
CA VAL A 21 -10.01 -3.73 8.47
C VAL A 21 -8.85 -4.64 8.07
N TRP A 22 -7.62 -4.12 8.13
CA TRP A 22 -6.45 -4.86 7.66
C TRP A 22 -5.70 -5.60 8.77
N ASP A 23 -6.21 -5.55 10.00
CA ASP A 23 -5.62 -6.24 11.16
C ASP A 23 -4.14 -5.89 11.30
N ILE A 24 -3.83 -4.59 11.22
CA ILE A 24 -2.45 -4.10 11.27
C ILE A 24 -1.92 -4.17 12.69
N ASN A 25 -0.75 -4.79 12.85
CA ASN A 25 -0.08 -4.88 14.14
C ASN A 25 1.16 -3.99 14.15
N ARG A 26 1.07 -2.86 14.84
CA ARG A 26 2.15 -1.86 14.91
C ARG A 26 3.36 -2.31 15.72
N ARG A 27 3.25 -3.44 16.41
CA ARG A 27 4.35 -3.96 17.20
C ARG A 27 5.35 -4.75 16.38
N TYR A 28 4.97 -5.15 15.15
CA TYR A 28 5.82 -5.94 14.27
C TYR A 28 6.43 -5.06 13.18
N TRP A 29 7.61 -5.48 12.74
CA TRP A 29 8.32 -4.81 11.65
C TRP A 29 7.59 -4.98 10.31
N TYR A 30 6.79 -6.03 10.20
CA TYR A 30 5.92 -6.33 9.07
C TYR A 30 4.49 -6.36 9.59
N PRO A 31 3.88 -5.20 9.79
CA PRO A 31 2.59 -5.14 10.51
C PRO A 31 1.46 -5.91 9.83
N LEU A 32 1.56 -6.18 8.52
CA LEU A 32 0.56 -6.95 7.81
C LEU A 32 0.86 -8.44 7.75
N ASN A 33 2.11 -8.84 7.99
CA ASN A 33 2.48 -10.24 7.95
C ASN A 33 1.77 -11.07 9.03
N GLU A 34 1.64 -10.51 10.20
CA GLU A 34 1.02 -11.21 11.35
C GLU A 34 -0.50 -11.06 11.40
N CYS A 35 -1.11 -10.47 10.40
CA CYS A 35 -2.55 -10.27 10.39
C CYS A 35 -3.29 -11.55 9.98
N LYS A 36 -4.59 -11.55 10.24
CA LYS A 36 -5.45 -12.74 10.00
C LYS A 36 -5.93 -12.86 8.56
N ARG A 37 -5.66 -11.86 7.74
CA ARG A 37 -6.12 -11.86 6.35
C ARG A 37 -5.25 -12.78 5.49
N SER A 38 -5.87 -13.38 4.47
CA SER A 38 -5.18 -14.28 3.55
C SER A 38 -4.97 -13.67 2.17
N ASP A 39 -5.38 -12.42 1.97
CA ASP A 39 -5.34 -11.74 0.67
C ASP A 39 -4.20 -10.73 0.59
N LEU A 40 -3.04 -11.07 1.12
CA LEU A 40 -1.86 -10.21 1.16
C LEU A 40 -0.67 -10.89 0.50
N ILE A 41 0.18 -10.08 -0.13
CA ILE A 41 1.46 -10.55 -0.65
C ILE A 41 2.47 -9.41 -0.55
N ALA A 42 3.69 -9.74 -0.16
CA ALA A 42 4.77 -8.77 -0.11
C ALA A 42 5.87 -9.14 -1.07
N PHE A 43 6.35 -8.17 -1.81
CA PHE A 43 7.46 -8.32 -2.73
C PHE A 43 8.68 -7.57 -2.22
N ASN A 44 9.86 -8.01 -2.68
CA ASN A 44 11.06 -7.21 -2.54
C ASN A 44 10.79 -5.85 -3.23
N ALA A 45 11.14 -4.76 -2.56
CA ALA A 45 10.83 -3.42 -3.06
C ALA A 45 11.46 -3.17 -4.44
N ASP A 46 12.67 -3.67 -4.68
CA ASP A 46 13.38 -3.46 -5.94
C ASP A 46 12.59 -4.02 -7.14
N TYR A 47 11.85 -5.10 -6.93
CA TYR A 47 11.02 -5.69 -7.98
C TYR A 47 10.02 -4.68 -8.55
N ILE A 48 9.51 -3.80 -7.70
CA ILE A 48 8.54 -2.79 -8.09
C ILE A 48 9.23 -1.48 -8.45
N GLU A 49 10.16 -1.03 -7.60
CA GLU A 49 10.77 0.30 -7.73
C GLU A 49 11.70 0.41 -8.94
N ASP A 50 12.36 -0.69 -9.30
CA ASP A 50 13.30 -0.68 -10.42
C ASP A 50 12.61 -0.81 -11.78
N ASP A 51 11.30 -1.03 -11.80
CA ASP A 51 10.55 -1.21 -13.04
C ASP A 51 9.40 -0.20 -13.11
N LYS A 52 9.62 0.86 -13.85
CA LYS A 52 8.64 1.93 -14.02
C LYS A 52 7.30 1.43 -14.54
N SER A 53 7.31 0.41 -15.36
CA SER A 53 6.07 -0.15 -15.91
C SER A 53 5.21 -0.79 -14.83
N LYS A 54 5.80 -1.30 -13.76
CA LYS A 54 5.03 -1.86 -12.65
C LYS A 54 4.29 -0.78 -11.88
N HIS A 55 4.96 0.35 -11.63
CA HIS A 55 4.29 1.49 -11.00
C HIS A 55 3.12 1.97 -11.86
N GLU A 56 3.35 2.14 -13.16
CA GLU A 56 2.29 2.55 -14.08
C GLU A 56 1.15 1.55 -14.11
N PHE A 57 1.47 0.26 -14.05
CA PHE A 57 0.47 -0.79 -14.02
C PHE A 57 -0.41 -0.71 -12.77
N ILE A 58 0.20 -0.46 -11.62
CA ILE A 58 -0.55 -0.28 -10.36
C ILE A 58 -1.56 0.85 -10.51
N LEU A 59 -1.13 1.99 -11.02
CA LEU A 59 -2.02 3.14 -11.22
C LEU A 59 -3.16 2.80 -12.18
N THR A 60 -2.85 2.08 -13.25
CA THR A 60 -3.85 1.65 -14.23
C THR A 60 -4.89 0.74 -13.62
N VAL A 61 -4.45 -0.24 -12.84
CA VAL A 61 -5.35 -1.21 -12.19
C VAL A 61 -6.30 -0.50 -11.22
N LEU A 62 -5.77 0.41 -10.42
CA LEU A 62 -6.58 1.17 -9.48
C LEU A 62 -7.62 2.02 -10.22
N LYS A 63 -7.19 2.68 -11.28
CA LYS A 63 -8.08 3.52 -12.07
C LYS A 63 -9.19 2.69 -12.73
N GLU A 64 -8.85 1.53 -13.27
CA GLU A 64 -9.82 0.64 -13.90
C GLU A 64 -10.82 0.09 -12.89
N HIS A 65 -10.42 -0.04 -11.63
CA HIS A 65 -11.30 -0.47 -10.55
C HIS A 65 -12.22 0.65 -10.06
N GLY A 66 -12.08 1.86 -10.60
CA GLY A 66 -12.92 2.99 -10.24
C GLY A 66 -12.40 3.82 -9.08
N ILE A 67 -11.15 3.62 -8.69
CA ILE A 67 -10.54 4.42 -7.63
C ILE A 67 -10.22 5.81 -8.19
N GLU A 68 -10.64 6.85 -7.49
CA GLU A 68 -10.37 8.23 -7.89
C GLU A 68 -9.46 8.93 -6.90
N GLN A 69 -9.68 8.68 -5.61
CA GLN A 69 -8.92 9.29 -4.54
C GLN A 69 -8.38 8.23 -3.60
N ILE A 70 -7.21 8.50 -3.04
CA ILE A 70 -6.50 7.58 -2.19
C ILE A 70 -6.17 8.29 -0.88
N TYR A 71 -6.29 7.57 0.23
CA TYR A 71 -5.78 8.02 1.52
C TYR A 71 -4.32 7.58 1.63
N GLU A 72 -3.48 8.51 2.05
CA GLU A 72 -2.06 8.27 2.30
C GLU A 72 -1.78 8.45 3.79
N PHE A 73 -1.32 7.39 4.44
CA PHE A 73 -1.00 7.42 5.87
C PHE A 73 0.51 7.26 6.03
N LEU A 74 1.19 8.33 6.41
CA LEU A 74 2.65 8.33 6.54
C LEU A 74 3.08 7.90 7.94
N GLU A 75 4.27 7.36 8.02
CA GLU A 75 4.89 6.94 9.28
C GLU A 75 4.97 8.08 10.29
N THR A 76 5.20 9.29 9.81
CA THR A 76 5.28 10.49 10.64
C THR A 76 3.94 10.90 11.25
N GLY A 77 2.86 10.22 10.90
CA GLY A 77 1.54 10.43 11.49
C GLY A 77 0.59 11.25 10.63
N GLU A 78 1.08 11.84 9.56
CA GLU A 78 0.26 12.66 8.68
C GLU A 78 -0.63 11.78 7.79
N THR A 79 -1.83 12.28 7.51
CA THR A 79 -2.79 11.63 6.62
C THR A 79 -3.17 12.61 5.52
N TYR A 80 -3.14 12.14 4.29
CA TYR A 80 -3.46 12.96 3.13
C TYR A 80 -4.51 12.29 2.26
N ARG A 81 -5.27 13.10 1.53
CA ARG A 81 -6.07 12.65 0.39
C ARG A 81 -5.28 13.03 -0.86
N ILE A 82 -5.00 12.05 -1.70
CA ILE A 82 -4.19 12.26 -2.91
C ILE A 82 -4.93 11.75 -4.13
N GLN A 83 -4.51 12.23 -5.30
CA GLN A 83 -4.96 11.70 -6.59
C GLN A 83 -4.16 10.44 -6.91
N ILE A 84 -4.71 9.59 -7.78
CA ILE A 84 -4.00 8.38 -8.21
C ILE A 84 -2.63 8.71 -8.78
N SER A 85 -2.54 9.78 -9.56
CA SER A 85 -1.27 10.18 -10.17
C SER A 85 -0.19 10.56 -9.16
N ASP A 86 -0.58 10.85 -7.93
CA ASP A 86 0.36 11.20 -6.85
C ASP A 86 0.76 9.99 -6.02
N LEU A 87 0.28 8.80 -6.35
CA LEU A 87 0.61 7.59 -5.61
C LEU A 87 2.02 7.13 -5.95
N HIS A 88 2.90 7.17 -4.97
CA HIS A 88 4.27 6.67 -5.06
C HIS A 88 4.55 5.82 -3.83
N PRO A 89 4.13 4.54 -3.84
CA PRO A 89 4.21 3.69 -2.65
C PRO A 89 5.62 3.12 -2.48
N PHE A 90 6.61 4.01 -2.34
CA PHE A 90 8.02 3.64 -2.24
C PHE A 90 8.61 4.28 -1.00
N TYR A 91 9.29 3.45 -0.19
CA TYR A 91 9.99 3.97 0.97
C TYR A 91 11.06 4.96 0.51
N GLY A 92 11.10 6.10 1.18
CA GLY A 92 12.11 7.11 0.86
C GLY A 92 11.76 8.02 -0.32
N TYR A 93 10.61 7.82 -0.97
CA TYR A 93 10.23 8.68 -2.09
C TYR A 93 10.21 10.16 -1.68
N TYR A 94 9.74 10.44 -0.47
CA TYR A 94 9.63 11.80 0.04
C TYR A 94 10.91 12.26 0.76
N GLY A 95 12.03 11.59 0.53
CA GLY A 95 13.31 11.94 1.15
C GLY A 95 13.33 11.60 2.64
N ALA A 96 14.03 12.45 3.43
CA ALA A 96 14.21 12.21 4.85
C ALA A 96 12.87 12.20 5.62
N ILE A 97 11.82 12.77 5.03
CA ILE A 97 10.50 12.87 5.67
C ILE A 97 9.61 11.71 5.24
N GLY A 98 9.92 11.06 4.12
CA GLY A 98 9.07 10.03 3.52
C GLY A 98 8.83 8.84 4.43
N GLY A 99 9.76 7.96 4.48
CA GLY A 99 9.64 6.77 5.30
C GLY A 99 8.53 5.83 4.83
N GLU A 100 8.06 4.99 5.73
CA GLU A 100 7.01 4.04 5.39
C GLU A 100 5.64 4.69 5.34
N GLY A 101 4.74 4.05 4.59
CA GLY A 101 3.39 4.53 4.45
C GLY A 101 2.42 3.45 4.06
N PHE A 102 1.15 3.75 4.28
CA PHE A 102 0.03 2.91 3.85
C PHE A 102 -0.84 3.72 2.89
N TRP A 103 -1.36 3.05 1.87
CA TRP A 103 -2.26 3.66 0.88
C TRP A 103 -3.49 2.77 0.71
N CYS A 104 -4.66 3.37 0.77
CA CYS A 104 -5.93 2.68 0.57
C CYS A 104 -6.99 3.69 0.15
N SER A 105 -8.23 3.25 -0.03
CA SER A 105 -9.33 4.16 -0.35
C SER A 105 -10.52 3.91 0.59
N ASP A 106 -11.58 4.67 0.39
CA ASP A 106 -12.71 4.72 1.33
C ASP A 106 -13.40 3.37 1.56
N LYS A 107 -13.41 2.50 0.57
CA LYS A 107 -14.03 1.17 0.73
C LYS A 107 -13.15 0.18 1.46
N MET A 108 -11.88 0.51 1.65
CA MET A 108 -10.91 -0.34 2.36
C MET A 108 -10.79 -1.75 1.78
N ASP A 109 -11.02 -1.92 0.48
CA ASP A 109 -10.96 -3.22 -0.19
C ASP A 109 -9.62 -3.47 -0.88
N TRP A 110 -8.65 -2.60 -0.66
CA TRP A 110 -7.27 -2.80 -1.09
C TRP A 110 -6.34 -1.98 -0.19
N ILE A 111 -5.08 -2.38 -0.14
CA ILE A 111 -4.06 -1.64 0.59
C ILE A 111 -2.70 -1.86 -0.07
N ILE A 112 -1.85 -0.83 -0.01
CA ILE A 112 -0.44 -0.96 -0.35
C ILE A 112 0.36 -0.42 0.84
N TYR A 113 1.41 -1.12 1.20
CA TYR A 113 2.28 -0.74 2.32
C TYR A 113 3.73 -0.79 1.87
N ALA A 114 4.45 0.31 2.01
CA ALA A 114 5.88 0.40 1.74
C ALA A 114 6.62 0.45 3.07
N SER A 115 7.44 -0.56 3.34
CA SER A 115 8.17 -0.67 4.61
C SER A 115 9.58 -0.14 4.48
N HIS A 116 10.18 0.22 5.61
CA HIS A 116 11.60 0.56 5.65
C HIS A 116 12.49 -0.69 5.68
N GLU A 117 11.87 -1.86 5.63
CA GLU A 117 12.59 -3.14 5.57
C GLU A 117 12.79 -3.63 4.13
N GLY A 118 12.50 -2.79 3.15
CA GLY A 118 12.73 -3.11 1.75
C GLY A 118 11.65 -3.97 1.11
N THR A 119 10.41 -3.88 1.60
CA THR A 119 9.29 -4.61 1.02
C THR A 119 8.16 -3.68 0.63
N ILE A 120 7.37 -4.11 -0.37
CA ILE A 120 6.11 -3.48 -0.72
C ILE A 120 5.05 -4.56 -0.65
N THR A 121 4.04 -4.34 0.20
CA THR A 121 2.95 -5.29 0.43
C THR A 121 1.69 -4.80 -0.26
N PHE A 122 1.00 -5.72 -0.92
CA PHE A 122 -0.29 -5.46 -1.56
C PHE A 122 -1.35 -6.31 -0.87
N GLY A 123 -2.50 -5.72 -0.62
CA GLY A 123 -3.64 -6.42 -0.03
C GLY A 123 -4.91 -6.16 -0.79
N GLY A 124 -5.84 -7.12 -0.69
CA GLY A 124 -7.09 -7.10 -1.42
C GLY A 124 -7.10 -8.17 -2.50
N GLU A 125 -8.06 -9.07 -2.44
CA GLU A 125 -8.08 -10.21 -3.35
C GLU A 125 -8.05 -9.80 -4.82
N TRP A 126 -8.83 -8.79 -5.19
CA TRP A 126 -8.90 -8.35 -6.58
C TRP A 126 -7.56 -7.76 -7.05
N LEU A 127 -6.90 -6.98 -6.19
CA LEU A 127 -5.62 -6.35 -6.54
C LEU A 127 -4.52 -7.41 -6.65
N VAL A 128 -4.40 -8.26 -5.64
CA VAL A 128 -3.37 -9.30 -5.61
C VAL A 128 -3.52 -10.25 -6.79
N SER A 129 -4.75 -10.68 -7.10
CA SER A 129 -5.02 -11.57 -8.24
C SER A 129 -4.62 -10.92 -9.56
N LYS A 130 -4.91 -9.63 -9.70
CA LYS A 130 -4.56 -8.90 -10.93
C LYS A 130 -3.06 -8.80 -11.11
N LEU A 131 -2.33 -8.47 -10.03
CA LEU A 131 -0.87 -8.37 -10.09
C LEU A 131 -0.25 -9.73 -10.45
N LYS A 132 -0.71 -10.80 -9.81
CA LYS A 132 -0.19 -12.14 -10.07
C LYS A 132 -0.46 -12.60 -11.51
N SER A 133 -1.56 -12.16 -12.11
CA SER A 133 -1.90 -12.56 -13.48
C SER A 133 -1.03 -11.88 -14.53
N VAL A 134 -0.49 -10.71 -14.22
CA VAL A 134 0.31 -9.92 -15.17
C VAL A 134 1.80 -10.04 -14.90
N TRP A 135 2.21 -10.02 -13.64
CA TRP A 135 3.61 -10.18 -13.25
C TRP A 135 3.93 -11.67 -13.14
N ILE A 136 4.12 -12.33 -14.27
CA ILE A 136 4.19 -13.80 -14.34
C ILE A 136 5.38 -14.38 -13.58
N ASP A 137 6.41 -13.61 -13.31
CA ASP A 137 7.59 -14.02 -12.54
C ASP A 137 7.49 -13.65 -11.05
N TRP A 138 6.29 -13.33 -10.59
CA TRP A 138 6.09 -12.81 -9.23
C TRP A 138 6.63 -13.74 -8.14
N ARG A 139 6.57 -15.06 -8.36
CA ARG A 139 7.02 -16.04 -7.35
C ARG A 139 8.51 -15.91 -7.02
N ASN A 140 9.30 -15.37 -7.95
CA ASN A 140 10.73 -15.22 -7.76
C ASN A 140 11.09 -13.99 -6.92
N HIS A 141 10.10 -13.17 -6.58
CA HIS A 141 10.33 -11.87 -5.93
C HIS A 141 9.50 -11.69 -4.67
N VAL A 142 8.84 -12.74 -4.21
CA VAL A 142 8.01 -12.71 -3.00
C VAL A 142 8.91 -12.69 -1.77
N ASP A 143 8.64 -11.76 -0.86
CA ASP A 143 9.25 -11.77 0.47
C ASP A 143 8.42 -12.65 1.40
N TRP A 144 7.10 -12.46 1.40
CA TRP A 144 6.19 -13.35 2.11
C TRP A 144 4.81 -13.30 1.45
N ASP A 145 4.08 -14.40 1.60
CA ASP A 145 2.73 -14.56 1.06
C ASP A 145 1.85 -15.16 2.15
N SER A 146 0.81 -14.42 2.55
CA SER A 146 -0.06 -14.81 3.65
C SER A 146 -0.93 -16.04 3.33
N LYS A 147 -1.03 -16.43 2.06
CA LYS A 147 -1.78 -17.63 1.67
C LYS A 147 -1.05 -18.93 1.91
N ASN A 148 0.21 -18.85 2.20
CA ASN A 148 1.05 -20.03 2.44
C ASN A 148 1.18 -20.37 3.90
#